data_0fc464b66de29c74b0231ed405674d52
#
_entry.id   0fc464b66de29c74b0231ed405674d52
#
_cell.length_a   1.000
_cell.length_b   1.000
_cell.length_c   1.000
_cell.angle_alpha   90.00
_cell.angle_beta   90.00
_cell.angle_gamma   90.00
#
_symmetry.space_group_name_H-M   'P 1'
#
loop_
_entity.id
_entity.type
_entity.pdbx_description
1 polymer ?
#
loop_
_entity_poly.entity_id
_entity_poly.type
_entity_poly.pdbx_seq_one_letter_code
_entity_poly.pdbx_strand_id
1 'polypeptide(L)'
;MRLVFAPGDDQGYAGARDRLLEAFLTWARRRRVSADVFLVAAALDYKYALDRRLGRWTRAHVADALGMWFPRHVTVLDAEEVPEAFHALIDFLADADGLDHRSASRAELHAQVRDSTPALLDGIADERNYDLGKFWGVQLRRHGVDPADPRAVQRFLDRARSGEVHIDRAALAEITRREEETPRDPAPAPELPPVLLPSAAEMVTAAQESSALDLLRKLTVWVRAGRRLTRDGTLGLADALSLADLLGLDQLYRDSARSSTDLPETSMLLHWAKAARLVRPLQGRLVPVKSAAKDLHRPIELWRRVFSAVGRIGDHLGGTDVFGAPSLFGMSLADAFPILWLELYAAGGGPVPVELFHRLVREAVNEECGCVVDDLAGDAEGRLWRRDVTALLDALELLGAVELGELLDAEELDGLVELAGRDDPDPTIVSLTPMGLWAVHETLIDQGLHAPLPGELADEDLEYVCVRMSEVRSAVAEAELDAWVAARTPAEAAREIGRFLARTDDPVHRDLALHALARTGPSGLAEAKRLRGGPDGDRYDDRPDELSDELQPS
;
A
#
# COMPACT_ATOMS: atom_id res chain seq x y z
N MET A 1 -22.11 -11.54 -9.39
CA MET A 1 -22.01 -11.50 -7.91
C MET A 1 -20.54 -11.30 -7.56
N ARG A 2 -20.19 -10.13 -6.99
CA ARG A 2 -18.80 -9.79 -6.64
C ARG A 2 -18.44 -10.47 -5.30
N LEU A 3 -17.37 -11.26 -5.30
CA LEU A 3 -16.91 -12.02 -4.13
C LEU A 3 -15.46 -11.71 -3.72
N VAL A 4 -14.77 -10.87 -4.49
CA VAL A 4 -13.38 -10.47 -4.25
C VAL A 4 -13.28 -8.94 -4.21
N PHE A 5 -12.47 -8.42 -3.29
CA PHE A 5 -12.33 -6.99 -3.05
C PHE A 5 -10.85 -6.59 -2.94
N ALA A 6 -10.55 -5.37 -3.40
CA ALA A 6 -9.25 -4.76 -3.18
C ALA A 6 -9.07 -4.34 -1.71
N PRO A 7 -7.83 -4.15 -1.24
CA PRO A 7 -7.57 -3.50 0.04
C PRO A 7 -8.22 -2.12 0.12
N GLY A 8 -8.97 -1.84 1.20
CA GLY A 8 -9.63 -0.54 1.41
C GLY A 8 -10.96 -0.33 0.67
N ASP A 9 -11.44 -1.32 -0.11
CA ASP A 9 -12.74 -1.22 -0.80
C ASP A 9 -13.93 -1.54 0.13
N ASP A 10 -14.03 -0.83 1.26
CA ASP A 10 -15.07 -1.06 2.26
C ASP A 10 -16.47 -0.70 1.73
N GLN A 11 -16.59 0.34 0.89
CA GLN A 11 -17.86 0.72 0.29
C GLN A 11 -18.34 -0.32 -0.74
N GLY A 12 -17.43 -0.79 -1.58
CA GLY A 12 -17.73 -1.86 -2.53
C GLY A 12 -18.15 -3.14 -1.83
N TYR A 13 -17.47 -3.50 -0.74
CA TYR A 13 -17.84 -4.63 0.10
C TYR A 13 -19.22 -4.47 0.71
N ALA A 14 -19.51 -3.34 1.35
CA ALA A 14 -20.83 -3.11 2.00
C ALA A 14 -21.98 -3.31 1.01
N GLY A 15 -21.90 -2.66 -0.17
CA GLY A 15 -22.93 -2.82 -1.20
C GLY A 15 -23.02 -4.23 -1.80
N ALA A 16 -21.90 -4.92 -1.92
CA ALA A 16 -21.90 -6.31 -2.42
C ALA A 16 -22.43 -7.28 -1.37
N ARG A 17 -22.10 -7.09 -0.09
CA ARG A 17 -22.63 -7.87 1.04
C ARG A 17 -24.14 -7.80 1.10
N ASP A 18 -24.72 -6.61 0.99
CA ASP A 18 -26.17 -6.45 1.05
C ASP A 18 -26.87 -7.19 -0.11
N ARG A 19 -26.37 -7.07 -1.34
CA ARG A 19 -26.88 -7.83 -2.49
C ARG A 19 -26.72 -9.35 -2.30
N LEU A 20 -25.62 -9.78 -1.69
CA LEU A 20 -25.36 -11.19 -1.41
C LEU A 20 -26.37 -11.75 -0.39
N LEU A 21 -26.67 -10.97 0.65
CA LEU A 21 -27.66 -11.33 1.68
C LEU A 21 -29.09 -11.38 1.09
N GLU A 22 -29.45 -10.47 0.20
CA GLU A 22 -30.72 -10.52 -0.54
C GLU A 22 -30.84 -11.78 -1.41
N ALA A 23 -29.78 -12.13 -2.12
CA ALA A 23 -29.70 -13.35 -2.92
C ALA A 23 -29.79 -14.60 -2.04
N PHE A 24 -29.07 -14.62 -0.90
CA PHE A 24 -29.15 -15.67 0.10
C PHE A 24 -30.56 -15.85 0.64
N LEU A 25 -31.24 -14.78 1.04
CA LEU A 25 -32.62 -14.84 1.54
C LEU A 25 -33.57 -15.40 0.48
N THR A 26 -33.38 -15.02 -0.79
CA THR A 26 -34.20 -15.55 -1.90
C THR A 26 -33.95 -17.04 -2.11
N TRP A 27 -32.69 -17.48 -2.07
CA TRP A 27 -32.29 -18.87 -2.15
C TRP A 27 -32.84 -19.67 -0.96
N ALA A 28 -32.67 -19.18 0.28
CA ALA A 28 -33.13 -19.83 1.50
C ALA A 28 -34.65 -20.10 1.49
N ARG A 29 -35.45 -19.08 1.05
CA ARG A 29 -36.90 -19.24 0.87
C ARG A 29 -37.24 -20.35 -0.11
N ARG A 30 -36.57 -20.42 -1.26
CA ARG A 30 -36.80 -21.46 -2.29
C ARG A 30 -36.43 -22.85 -1.78
N ARG A 31 -35.37 -22.97 -1.02
CA ARG A 31 -34.86 -24.21 -0.44
C ARG A 31 -35.57 -24.60 0.87
N ARG A 32 -36.35 -23.69 1.46
CA ARG A 32 -36.99 -23.84 2.79
C ARG A 32 -35.95 -24.06 3.92
N VAL A 33 -34.83 -23.37 3.80
CA VAL A 33 -33.78 -23.32 4.81
C VAL A 33 -34.05 -22.15 5.74
N SER A 34 -34.01 -22.39 7.04
CA SER A 34 -34.05 -21.36 8.08
C SER A 34 -32.61 -21.09 8.50
N ALA A 35 -32.16 -19.86 8.41
CA ALA A 35 -30.86 -19.43 8.94
C ALA A 35 -30.97 -17.96 9.33
N ASP A 36 -30.31 -17.59 10.44
CA ASP A 36 -30.24 -16.18 10.84
C ASP A 36 -29.32 -15.42 9.88
N VAL A 37 -29.90 -14.43 9.18
CA VAL A 37 -29.18 -13.59 8.21
C VAL A 37 -28.08 -12.76 8.85
N PHE A 38 -28.22 -12.40 10.13
CA PHE A 38 -27.18 -11.70 10.88
C PHE A 38 -25.92 -12.57 11.04
N LEU A 39 -26.10 -13.86 11.33
CA LEU A 39 -24.97 -14.79 11.46
C LEU A 39 -24.29 -15.07 10.12
N VAL A 40 -25.08 -15.10 9.02
CA VAL A 40 -24.53 -15.20 7.67
C VAL A 40 -23.73 -13.94 7.33
N ALA A 41 -24.26 -12.74 7.64
CA ALA A 41 -23.55 -11.49 7.46
C ALA A 41 -22.23 -11.47 8.25
N ALA A 42 -22.27 -11.89 9.52
CA ALA A 42 -21.07 -11.97 10.35
C ALA A 42 -20.01 -12.94 9.79
N ALA A 43 -20.42 -14.06 9.16
CA ALA A 43 -19.49 -14.96 8.50
C ALA A 43 -18.85 -14.32 7.24
N LEU A 44 -19.60 -13.50 6.51
CA LEU A 44 -19.07 -12.72 5.37
C LEU A 44 -18.12 -11.62 5.87
N ASP A 45 -18.46 -10.92 6.97
CA ASP A 45 -17.61 -9.90 7.60
C ASP A 45 -16.28 -10.52 8.08
N TYR A 46 -16.31 -11.71 8.68
CA TYR A 46 -15.12 -12.47 9.00
C TYR A 46 -14.24 -12.72 7.78
N LYS A 47 -14.83 -13.20 6.68
CA LYS A 47 -14.08 -13.50 5.46
C LYS A 47 -13.51 -12.25 4.80
N TYR A 48 -14.26 -11.16 4.81
CA TYR A 48 -13.75 -9.89 4.33
C TYR A 48 -12.55 -9.40 5.14
N ALA A 49 -12.66 -9.44 6.47
CA ALA A 49 -11.55 -9.06 7.35
C ALA A 49 -10.31 -9.97 7.19
N LEU A 50 -10.53 -11.28 6.95
CA LEU A 50 -9.44 -12.26 6.83
C LEU A 50 -8.64 -12.11 5.53
N ASP A 51 -9.32 -12.14 4.37
CA ASP A 51 -8.64 -12.23 3.07
C ASP A 51 -9.39 -11.57 1.90
N ARG A 52 -10.52 -10.87 2.18
CA ARG A 52 -11.36 -10.18 1.19
C ARG A 52 -11.89 -11.08 0.06
N ARG A 53 -11.92 -12.40 0.26
CA ARG A 53 -12.36 -13.41 -0.70
C ARG A 53 -13.54 -14.19 -0.15
N LEU A 54 -14.76 -13.68 -0.31
CA LEU A 54 -15.97 -14.22 0.30
C LEU A 54 -16.33 -15.64 -0.18
N GLY A 55 -15.86 -16.02 -1.36
CA GLY A 55 -16.09 -17.34 -1.95
C GLY A 55 -15.04 -18.40 -1.58
N ARG A 56 -13.89 -18.01 -1.02
CA ARG A 56 -12.78 -18.93 -0.74
C ARG A 56 -12.81 -19.45 0.70
N TRP A 57 -13.30 -20.66 0.88
CA TRP A 57 -13.40 -21.29 2.18
C TRP A 57 -12.54 -22.55 2.30
N THR A 58 -11.65 -22.57 3.28
CA THR A 58 -10.86 -23.74 3.65
C THR A 58 -11.34 -24.30 4.98
N ARG A 59 -10.93 -25.53 5.32
CA ARG A 59 -11.19 -26.10 6.65
C ARG A 59 -10.63 -25.23 7.78
N ALA A 60 -9.44 -24.67 7.55
CA ALA A 60 -8.81 -23.74 8.51
C ALA A 60 -9.65 -22.48 8.75
N HIS A 61 -10.20 -21.87 7.70
CA HIS A 61 -11.07 -20.69 7.82
C HIS A 61 -12.33 -21.00 8.64
N VAL A 62 -12.97 -22.15 8.41
CA VAL A 62 -14.15 -22.57 9.19
C VAL A 62 -13.77 -22.84 10.66
N ALA A 63 -12.63 -23.51 10.89
CA ALA A 63 -12.16 -23.79 12.24
C ALA A 63 -11.83 -22.53 13.02
N ASP A 64 -11.16 -21.55 12.39
CA ASP A 64 -10.83 -20.26 12.99
C ASP A 64 -12.08 -19.42 13.26
N ALA A 65 -12.97 -19.30 12.26
CA ALA A 65 -14.22 -18.56 12.42
C ALA A 65 -15.03 -19.05 13.61
N LEU A 66 -15.25 -20.38 13.70
CA LEU A 66 -16.10 -20.97 14.74
C LEU A 66 -15.36 -21.14 16.08
N GLY A 67 -14.05 -21.44 16.06
CA GLY A 67 -13.29 -21.69 17.29
C GLY A 67 -12.80 -20.41 17.98
N MET A 68 -12.58 -19.35 17.23
CA MET A 68 -11.94 -18.13 17.74
C MET A 68 -12.76 -16.87 17.46
N TRP A 69 -13.08 -16.59 16.20
CA TRP A 69 -13.61 -15.28 15.81
C TRP A 69 -15.04 -15.05 16.30
N PHE A 70 -15.97 -15.99 16.08
CA PHE A 70 -17.36 -15.87 16.54
C PHE A 70 -17.47 -15.81 18.07
N PRO A 71 -16.78 -16.69 18.84
CA PRO A 71 -16.75 -16.55 20.30
C PRO A 71 -16.28 -15.18 20.76
N ARG A 72 -15.34 -14.56 20.05
CA ARG A 72 -14.74 -13.28 20.46
C ARG A 72 -15.59 -12.07 20.09
N HIS A 73 -16.10 -12.02 18.85
CA HIS A 73 -16.63 -10.79 18.26
C HIS A 73 -18.17 -10.78 18.10
N VAL A 74 -18.81 -11.93 17.92
CA VAL A 74 -20.24 -11.98 17.58
C VAL A 74 -21.09 -12.27 18.80
N THR A 75 -22.02 -11.36 19.10
CA THR A 75 -23.02 -11.59 20.13
C THR A 75 -24.20 -12.37 19.55
N VAL A 76 -24.39 -13.61 20.00
CA VAL A 76 -25.47 -14.50 19.55
C VAL A 76 -26.51 -14.67 20.61
N LEU A 77 -27.78 -14.87 20.23
CA LEU A 77 -28.87 -15.18 21.15
C LEU A 77 -28.92 -16.69 21.41
N ASP A 78 -28.77 -17.47 20.37
CA ASP A 78 -28.69 -18.92 20.41
C ASP A 78 -27.43 -19.39 19.68
N ALA A 79 -26.49 -19.97 20.41
CA ALA A 79 -25.23 -20.43 19.87
C ALA A 79 -25.37 -21.62 18.91
N GLU A 80 -26.48 -22.39 19.02
CA GLU A 80 -26.75 -23.53 18.14
C GLU A 80 -27.15 -23.10 16.73
N GLU A 81 -27.62 -21.86 16.52
CA GLU A 81 -27.96 -21.30 15.21
C GLU A 81 -26.69 -20.96 14.35
N VAL A 82 -25.51 -20.77 14.96
CA VAL A 82 -24.29 -20.42 14.25
C VAL A 82 -23.83 -21.51 13.29
N PRO A 83 -23.73 -22.81 13.70
CA PRO A 83 -23.39 -23.87 12.76
C PRO A 83 -24.41 -24.00 11.61
N GLU A 84 -25.72 -23.81 11.90
CA GLU A 84 -26.78 -23.85 10.88
C GLU A 84 -26.59 -22.73 9.84
N ALA A 85 -26.26 -21.53 10.28
CA ALA A 85 -25.96 -20.40 9.38
C ALA A 85 -24.73 -20.67 8.49
N PHE A 86 -23.67 -21.28 9.03
CA PHE A 86 -22.52 -21.71 8.24
C PHE A 86 -22.86 -22.80 7.23
N HIS A 87 -23.64 -23.80 7.61
CA HIS A 87 -24.13 -24.81 6.68
C HIS A 87 -24.93 -24.19 5.54
N ALA A 88 -25.84 -23.27 5.86
CA ALA A 88 -26.66 -22.58 4.87
C ALA A 88 -25.82 -21.70 3.93
N LEU A 89 -24.82 -20.96 4.47
CA LEU A 89 -23.92 -20.14 3.66
C LEU A 89 -23.09 -20.99 2.67
N ILE A 90 -22.51 -22.10 3.15
CA ILE A 90 -21.74 -23.02 2.31
C ILE A 90 -22.62 -23.58 1.17
N ASP A 91 -23.84 -23.99 1.52
CA ASP A 91 -24.80 -24.52 0.54
C ASP A 91 -25.22 -23.48 -0.47
N PHE A 92 -25.46 -22.25 -0.05
CA PHE A 92 -25.79 -21.14 -0.92
C PHE A 92 -24.66 -20.84 -1.90
N LEU A 93 -23.42 -20.68 -1.38
CA LEU A 93 -22.27 -20.40 -2.23
C LEU A 93 -22.02 -21.52 -3.26
N ALA A 94 -22.17 -22.80 -2.83
CA ALA A 94 -22.02 -23.93 -3.74
C ALA A 94 -23.11 -23.96 -4.81
N ASP A 95 -24.38 -23.71 -4.45
CA ASP A 95 -25.51 -23.74 -5.39
C ASP A 95 -25.50 -22.53 -6.33
N ALA A 96 -24.90 -21.41 -5.93
CA ALA A 96 -24.76 -20.19 -6.71
C ALA A 96 -23.46 -20.12 -7.53
N ASP A 97 -22.68 -21.20 -7.57
CA ASP A 97 -21.33 -21.25 -8.20
C ASP A 97 -20.40 -20.13 -7.68
N GLY A 98 -20.58 -19.79 -6.39
CA GLY A 98 -19.81 -18.77 -5.69
C GLY A 98 -18.67 -19.32 -4.86
N LEU A 99 -18.52 -20.65 -4.72
CA LEU A 99 -17.34 -21.23 -4.09
C LEU A 99 -16.17 -21.21 -5.07
N ASP A 100 -15.08 -20.59 -4.62
CA ASP A 100 -13.81 -20.61 -5.30
C ASP A 100 -13.31 -22.06 -5.49
N HIS A 101 -12.69 -22.37 -6.64
CA HIS A 101 -12.19 -23.72 -6.97
C HIS A 101 -11.09 -24.21 -6.00
N ARG A 102 -10.44 -23.32 -5.26
CA ARG A 102 -9.46 -23.63 -4.20
C ARG A 102 -10.09 -23.82 -2.84
N SER A 103 -11.42 -23.67 -2.73
CA SER A 103 -12.12 -24.01 -1.50
C SER A 103 -12.03 -25.50 -1.24
N ALA A 104 -12.10 -25.88 0.03
CA ALA A 104 -12.38 -27.27 0.38
C ALA A 104 -13.75 -27.66 -0.19
N SER A 105 -13.93 -28.93 -0.48
CA SER A 105 -15.20 -29.43 -1.00
C SER A 105 -16.35 -29.13 0.00
N ARG A 106 -17.57 -28.93 -0.55
CA ARG A 106 -18.79 -28.73 0.25
C ARG A 106 -18.90 -29.73 1.42
N ALA A 107 -18.59 -31.02 1.15
CA ALA A 107 -18.67 -32.06 2.17
C ALA A 107 -17.62 -31.88 3.30
N GLU A 108 -16.39 -31.47 2.94
CA GLU A 108 -15.33 -31.20 3.89
C GLU A 108 -15.63 -29.97 4.75
N LEU A 109 -16.19 -28.91 4.13
CA LEU A 109 -16.59 -27.71 4.87
C LEU A 109 -17.70 -28.03 5.88
N HIS A 110 -18.72 -28.78 5.47
CA HIS A 110 -19.77 -29.25 6.38
C HIS A 110 -19.23 -30.14 7.51
N ALA A 111 -18.28 -31.02 7.22
CA ALA A 111 -17.61 -31.82 8.25
C ALA A 111 -16.88 -30.92 9.25
N GLN A 112 -16.14 -29.93 8.76
CA GLN A 112 -15.40 -29.00 9.61
C GLN A 112 -16.33 -28.15 10.49
N VAL A 113 -17.49 -27.71 9.99
CA VAL A 113 -18.49 -27.01 10.82
C VAL A 113 -18.90 -27.88 11.99
N ARG A 114 -19.25 -29.17 11.75
CA ARG A 114 -19.61 -30.10 12.82
C ARG A 114 -18.48 -30.34 13.81
N ASP A 115 -17.26 -30.52 13.32
CA ASP A 115 -16.07 -30.76 14.14
C ASP A 115 -15.73 -29.55 15.03
N SER A 116 -16.00 -28.32 14.55
CA SER A 116 -15.74 -27.07 15.28
C SER A 116 -16.86 -26.65 16.21
N THR A 117 -18.07 -27.21 16.09
CA THR A 117 -19.24 -26.83 16.90
C THR A 117 -19.02 -26.95 18.42
N PRO A 118 -18.39 -28.01 18.97
CA PRO A 118 -18.12 -28.06 20.39
C PRO A 118 -17.25 -26.92 20.91
N ALA A 119 -16.18 -26.59 20.16
CA ALA A 119 -15.27 -25.46 20.48
C ALA A 119 -15.99 -24.11 20.43
N LEU A 120 -16.90 -23.91 19.46
CA LEU A 120 -17.76 -22.75 19.39
C LEU A 120 -18.62 -22.57 20.62
N LEU A 121 -19.34 -23.62 21.02
CA LEU A 121 -20.25 -23.58 22.16
C LEU A 121 -19.51 -23.32 23.49
N ASP A 122 -18.38 -23.99 23.68
CA ASP A 122 -17.50 -23.75 24.82
C ASP A 122 -16.96 -22.32 24.82
N GLY A 123 -16.56 -21.85 23.65
CA GLY A 123 -15.98 -20.51 23.46
C GLY A 123 -16.99 -19.39 23.73
N ILE A 124 -18.24 -19.52 23.27
CA ILE A 124 -19.32 -18.55 23.52
C ILE A 124 -19.75 -18.55 24.98
N ALA A 125 -19.72 -19.71 25.65
CA ALA A 125 -20.11 -19.82 27.05
C ALA A 125 -19.14 -19.15 28.03
N ASP A 126 -17.88 -18.96 27.63
CA ASP A 126 -16.85 -18.37 28.48
C ASP A 126 -16.61 -16.90 28.14
N GLU A 127 -17.09 -15.98 29.00
CA GLU A 127 -16.93 -14.54 28.80
C GLU A 127 -15.47 -14.09 28.70
N ARG A 128 -14.49 -14.86 29.18
CA ARG A 128 -13.06 -14.56 29.04
C ARG A 128 -12.57 -14.60 27.59
N ASN A 129 -13.30 -15.26 26.70
CA ASN A 129 -13.00 -15.32 25.29
C ASN A 129 -13.45 -14.06 24.52
N TYR A 130 -14.34 -13.26 25.08
CA TYR A 130 -14.89 -12.07 24.40
C TYR A 130 -13.81 -11.00 24.15
N ASP A 131 -14.05 -10.15 23.16
CA ASP A 131 -13.39 -8.83 23.10
C ASP A 131 -14.09 -7.84 24.04
N LEU A 132 -13.49 -6.65 24.22
CA LEU A 132 -14.08 -5.61 25.07
C LEU A 132 -15.44 -5.15 24.55
N GLY A 133 -15.63 -5.05 23.23
CA GLY A 133 -16.88 -4.63 22.61
C GLY A 133 -18.01 -5.59 22.92
N LYS A 134 -17.80 -6.88 22.68
CA LYS A 134 -18.77 -7.94 22.99
C LYS A 134 -19.05 -8.04 24.48
N PHE A 135 -18.02 -8.01 25.32
CA PHE A 135 -18.18 -8.05 26.78
C PHE A 135 -19.10 -6.93 27.24
N TRP A 136 -18.81 -5.69 26.91
CA TRP A 136 -19.64 -4.56 27.32
C TRP A 136 -21.02 -4.59 26.67
N GLY A 137 -21.14 -4.98 25.41
CA GLY A 137 -22.44 -5.16 24.74
C GLY A 137 -23.34 -6.17 25.42
N VAL A 138 -22.79 -7.29 25.91
CA VAL A 138 -23.51 -8.30 26.69
C VAL A 138 -23.92 -7.74 28.06
N GLN A 139 -23.02 -7.02 28.75
CA GLN A 139 -23.34 -6.40 30.05
C GLN A 139 -24.42 -5.33 29.91
N LEU A 140 -24.34 -4.44 28.93
CA LEU A 140 -25.38 -3.41 28.65
C LEU A 140 -26.76 -4.07 28.44
N ARG A 141 -26.81 -5.13 27.63
CA ARG A 141 -28.05 -5.86 27.35
C ARG A 141 -28.62 -6.52 28.61
N ARG A 142 -27.79 -7.20 29.42
CA ARG A 142 -28.20 -7.84 30.68
C ARG A 142 -28.80 -6.83 31.65
N HIS A 143 -28.35 -5.60 31.60
CA HIS A 143 -28.82 -4.54 32.48
C HIS A 143 -29.87 -3.61 31.81
N GLY A 144 -30.38 -3.96 30.64
CA GLY A 144 -31.41 -3.21 29.92
C GLY A 144 -30.99 -1.81 29.52
N VAL A 145 -29.70 -1.58 29.28
CA VAL A 145 -29.17 -0.30 28.83
C VAL A 145 -29.14 -0.24 27.30
N ASP A 146 -29.74 0.77 26.74
CA ASP A 146 -29.71 1.00 25.30
C ASP A 146 -28.30 1.45 24.85
N PRO A 147 -27.60 0.69 24.00
CA PRO A 147 -26.27 1.06 23.51
C PRO A 147 -26.31 2.33 22.60
N ALA A 148 -27.47 2.70 22.05
CA ALA A 148 -27.65 3.89 21.25
C ALA A 148 -27.79 5.20 22.08
N ASP A 149 -27.94 5.10 23.43
CA ASP A 149 -27.91 6.26 24.33
C ASP A 149 -26.54 6.41 25.00
N PRO A 150 -25.64 7.28 24.50
CA PRO A 150 -24.29 7.45 25.06
C PRO A 150 -24.29 7.85 26.54
N ARG A 151 -25.33 8.60 26.98
CA ARG A 151 -25.46 9.02 28.38
C ARG A 151 -25.85 7.84 29.29
N ALA A 152 -26.73 6.95 28.82
CA ALA A 152 -27.11 5.75 29.56
C ALA A 152 -25.90 4.80 29.66
N VAL A 153 -25.16 4.62 28.56
CA VAL A 153 -23.92 3.84 28.53
C VAL A 153 -22.90 4.40 29.52
N GLN A 154 -22.64 5.70 29.50
CA GLN A 154 -21.68 6.32 30.42
C GLN A 154 -22.07 6.13 31.89
N ARG A 155 -23.33 6.37 32.23
CA ARG A 155 -23.83 6.13 33.60
C ARG A 155 -23.68 4.65 34.03
N PHE A 156 -23.92 3.71 33.13
CA PHE A 156 -23.74 2.31 33.40
C PHE A 156 -22.25 1.97 33.68
N LEU A 157 -21.35 2.48 32.85
CA LEU A 157 -19.89 2.29 33.02
C LEU A 157 -19.40 2.86 34.36
N ASP A 158 -19.89 4.02 34.77
CA ASP A 158 -19.52 4.64 36.05
C ASP A 158 -20.01 3.80 37.23
N ARG A 159 -21.23 3.27 37.17
CA ARG A 159 -21.77 2.36 38.16
C ARG A 159 -21.05 1.01 38.20
N ALA A 160 -20.60 0.52 37.06
CA ALA A 160 -19.79 -0.72 37.01
C ALA A 160 -18.41 -0.49 37.63
N ARG A 161 -17.79 0.69 37.39
CA ARG A 161 -16.51 1.08 38.01
C ARG A 161 -16.64 1.23 39.54
N SER A 162 -17.71 1.87 40.02
CA SER A 162 -17.96 2.04 41.47
C SER A 162 -18.34 0.73 42.20
N GLY A 163 -18.65 -0.33 41.43
CA GLY A 163 -19.08 -1.60 42.01
C GLY A 163 -20.57 -1.69 42.36
N GLU A 164 -21.37 -0.71 41.94
CA GLU A 164 -22.83 -0.73 42.11
C GLU A 164 -23.53 -1.74 41.20
N VAL A 165 -22.87 -2.11 40.11
CA VAL A 165 -23.35 -3.10 39.15
C VAL A 165 -22.39 -4.29 39.19
N HIS A 166 -22.95 -5.49 39.27
CA HIS A 166 -22.17 -6.72 39.25
C HIS A 166 -21.80 -7.06 37.81
N ILE A 167 -20.49 -7.12 37.53
CA ILE A 167 -19.91 -7.61 36.29
C ILE A 167 -18.84 -8.66 36.62
N ASP A 168 -18.56 -9.58 35.71
CA ASP A 168 -17.43 -10.50 35.85
C ASP A 168 -16.11 -9.77 35.69
N ARG A 169 -15.56 -9.28 36.82
CA ARG A 169 -14.28 -8.56 36.85
C ARG A 169 -13.09 -9.46 36.50
N ALA A 170 -13.20 -10.77 36.74
CA ALA A 170 -12.15 -11.70 36.42
C ALA A 170 -12.07 -11.91 34.90
N ALA A 171 -13.24 -12.04 34.24
CA ALA A 171 -13.30 -12.09 32.80
C ALA A 171 -12.80 -10.78 32.17
N LEU A 172 -13.24 -9.59 32.67
CA LEU A 172 -12.78 -8.30 32.17
C LEU A 172 -11.26 -8.13 32.31
N ALA A 173 -10.70 -8.51 33.46
CA ALA A 173 -9.27 -8.43 33.70
C ALA A 173 -8.48 -9.33 32.72
N GLU A 174 -8.97 -10.53 32.43
CA GLU A 174 -8.36 -11.45 31.48
C GLU A 174 -8.45 -10.93 30.04
N ILE A 175 -9.60 -10.35 29.65
CA ILE A 175 -9.78 -9.70 28.34
C ILE A 175 -8.79 -8.55 28.19
N THR A 176 -8.72 -7.64 29.19
CA THR A 176 -7.82 -6.47 29.16
C THR A 176 -6.36 -6.92 29.08
N ARG A 177 -5.96 -7.90 29.92
CA ARG A 177 -4.61 -8.45 29.91
C ARG A 177 -4.25 -9.01 28.53
N ARG A 178 -5.16 -9.78 27.92
CA ARG A 178 -4.95 -10.36 26.59
C ARG A 178 -4.83 -9.28 25.51
N GLU A 179 -5.62 -8.21 25.58
CA GLU A 179 -5.51 -7.10 24.64
C GLU A 179 -4.22 -6.29 24.82
N GLU A 180 -3.76 -6.14 26.07
CA GLU A 180 -2.46 -5.50 26.37
C GLU A 180 -1.27 -6.39 25.98
N GLU A 181 -1.39 -7.73 26.16
CA GLU A 181 -0.35 -8.70 25.83
C GLU A 181 -0.35 -9.10 24.35
N THR A 182 -1.50 -9.01 23.68
CA THR A 182 -1.54 -9.15 22.23
C THR A 182 -0.88 -7.90 21.67
N PRO A 183 0.33 -8.01 21.10
CA PRO A 183 0.87 -6.87 20.37
C PRO A 183 -0.27 -6.40 19.48
N ARG A 184 -0.60 -5.09 19.49
CA ARG A 184 -1.40 -4.57 18.39
C ARG A 184 -0.75 -5.12 17.17
N ASP A 185 -1.45 -6.04 16.47
CA ASP A 185 -0.92 -6.52 15.20
C ASP A 185 -0.42 -5.27 14.49
N PRO A 186 0.87 -5.20 14.15
CA PRO A 186 1.32 -4.09 13.35
C PRO A 186 0.30 -4.01 12.22
N ALA A 187 -0.19 -2.81 11.96
CA ALA A 187 -1.16 -2.59 10.90
C ALA A 187 -0.77 -3.50 9.72
N PRO A 188 -1.69 -4.32 9.20
CA PRO A 188 -1.32 -5.34 8.22
C PRO A 188 -0.40 -4.69 7.21
N ALA A 189 0.74 -5.33 6.96
CA ALA A 189 1.73 -4.77 6.03
C ALA A 189 0.99 -4.37 4.75
N PRO A 190 1.22 -3.16 4.21
CA PRO A 190 0.49 -2.69 3.05
C PRO A 190 0.64 -3.69 1.91
N GLU A 191 -0.47 -4.08 1.30
CA GLU A 191 -0.46 -4.93 0.13
C GLU A 191 -0.02 -4.10 -1.08
N LEU A 192 1.25 -4.23 -1.43
CA LEU A 192 1.83 -3.49 -2.54
C LEU A 192 1.40 -4.07 -3.90
N PRO A 193 1.20 -3.24 -4.93
CA PRO A 193 0.95 -3.71 -6.28
C PRO A 193 2.22 -4.34 -6.89
N PRO A 194 2.08 -5.28 -7.83
CA PRO A 194 3.22 -5.72 -8.62
C PRO A 194 3.75 -4.59 -9.50
N VAL A 195 5.04 -4.60 -9.78
CA VAL A 195 5.71 -3.60 -10.62
C VAL A 195 6.64 -4.26 -11.64
N LEU A 196 6.80 -3.62 -12.80
CA LEU A 196 7.78 -4.02 -13.80
C LEU A 196 9.11 -3.35 -13.50
N LEU A 197 10.13 -4.16 -13.23
CA LEU A 197 11.48 -3.67 -13.01
C LEU A 197 12.23 -3.49 -14.35
N PRO A 198 13.11 -2.47 -14.45
CA PRO A 198 13.92 -2.28 -15.64
C PRO A 198 14.92 -3.42 -15.85
N SER A 199 15.27 -3.66 -17.10
CA SER A 199 16.35 -4.58 -17.44
C SER A 199 17.72 -4.07 -16.95
N ALA A 200 18.68 -4.97 -16.82
CA ALA A 200 20.04 -4.61 -16.44
C ALA A 200 20.68 -3.58 -17.42
N ALA A 201 20.32 -3.64 -18.70
CA ALA A 201 20.83 -2.70 -19.71
C ALA A 201 20.23 -1.30 -19.52
N GLU A 202 18.93 -1.19 -19.27
CA GLU A 202 18.27 0.07 -18.98
C GLU A 202 18.81 0.71 -17.71
N MET A 203 19.04 -0.09 -16.65
CA MET A 203 19.65 0.39 -15.41
C MET A 203 21.06 0.97 -15.63
N VAL A 204 21.88 0.29 -16.43
CA VAL A 204 23.23 0.80 -16.76
C VAL A 204 23.15 2.14 -17.48
N THR A 205 22.26 2.25 -18.48
CA THR A 205 22.05 3.47 -19.25
C THR A 205 21.58 4.60 -18.33
N ALA A 206 20.53 4.39 -17.55
CA ALA A 206 20.00 5.40 -16.62
C ALA A 206 21.03 5.86 -15.59
N ALA A 207 21.81 4.93 -15.02
CA ALA A 207 22.88 5.29 -14.09
C ALA A 207 24.04 6.05 -14.76
N GLN A 208 24.29 5.84 -16.05
CA GLN A 208 25.30 6.61 -16.80
C GLN A 208 24.83 8.04 -17.13
N GLU A 209 23.54 8.21 -17.36
CA GLU A 209 22.90 9.50 -17.66
C GLU A 209 22.64 10.34 -16.41
N SER A 210 22.77 9.77 -15.20
CA SER A 210 22.55 10.48 -13.94
C SER A 210 23.51 11.66 -13.76
N SER A 211 22.96 12.87 -13.77
CA SER A 211 23.71 14.11 -13.54
C SER A 211 24.35 14.16 -12.16
N ALA A 212 23.66 13.67 -11.12
CA ALA A 212 24.23 13.59 -9.77
C ALA A 212 25.50 12.74 -9.74
N LEU A 213 25.51 11.59 -10.43
CA LEU A 213 26.69 10.74 -10.46
C LEU A 213 27.88 11.40 -11.16
N ASP A 214 27.63 12.16 -12.22
CA ASP A 214 28.68 12.91 -12.90
C ASP A 214 29.29 13.98 -11.99
N LEU A 215 28.46 14.78 -11.33
CA LEU A 215 28.88 15.79 -10.36
C LEU A 215 29.67 15.17 -9.20
N LEU A 216 29.18 14.08 -8.62
CA LEU A 216 29.84 13.40 -7.49
C LEU A 216 31.17 12.72 -7.90
N ARG A 217 31.27 12.22 -9.14
CA ARG A 217 32.54 11.72 -9.70
C ARG A 217 33.55 12.86 -9.85
N LYS A 218 33.16 13.98 -10.44
CA LYS A 218 34.00 15.18 -10.60
C LYS A 218 34.48 15.68 -9.23
N LEU A 219 33.59 15.80 -8.24
CA LEU A 219 33.91 16.17 -6.87
C LEU A 219 34.93 15.19 -6.25
N THR A 220 34.70 13.88 -6.38
CA THR A 220 35.59 12.84 -5.81
C THR A 220 36.98 12.88 -6.44
N VAL A 221 37.06 13.16 -7.74
CA VAL A 221 38.36 13.36 -8.43
C VAL A 221 39.05 14.63 -7.96
N TRP A 222 38.30 15.74 -7.81
CA TRP A 222 38.84 17.03 -7.37
C TRP A 222 39.47 16.98 -5.97
N VAL A 223 38.96 16.13 -5.06
CA VAL A 223 39.54 15.98 -3.72
C VAL A 223 40.72 15.03 -3.65
N ARG A 224 41.18 14.40 -4.75
CA ARG A 224 42.30 13.43 -4.74
C ARG A 224 43.59 13.97 -4.14
N ALA A 225 43.89 15.26 -4.34
CA ALA A 225 45.04 15.90 -3.75
C ALA A 225 44.90 16.20 -2.24
N GLY A 226 43.73 15.92 -1.68
CA GLY A 226 43.34 16.29 -0.31
C GLY A 226 43.07 17.79 -0.20
N ARG A 227 41.87 18.19 0.14
CA ARG A 227 41.46 19.59 0.36
C ARG A 227 41.47 19.91 1.85
N ARG A 228 42.01 21.07 2.23
CA ARG A 228 42.09 21.48 3.62
C ARG A 228 40.68 21.86 4.12
N LEU A 229 40.33 21.36 5.30
CA LEU A 229 39.10 21.74 5.99
C LEU A 229 39.37 22.88 6.98
N THR A 230 38.35 23.70 7.20
CA THR A 230 38.33 24.71 8.24
C THR A 230 38.28 24.02 9.62
N ARG A 231 38.36 24.81 10.71
CA ARG A 231 38.23 24.29 12.05
C ARG A 231 36.89 23.58 12.29
N ASP A 232 35.85 24.06 11.61
CA ASP A 232 34.46 23.53 11.69
C ASP A 232 34.21 22.35 10.76
N GLY A 233 35.25 21.84 10.07
CA GLY A 233 35.13 20.67 9.18
C GLY A 233 34.50 20.94 7.80
N THR A 234 34.35 22.23 7.46
CA THR A 234 33.83 22.67 6.14
C THR A 234 35.00 23.01 5.19
N LEU A 235 34.70 23.20 3.90
CA LEU A 235 35.65 23.72 2.93
C LEU A 235 35.87 25.23 3.17
N GLY A 236 37.07 25.72 2.92
CA GLY A 236 37.27 27.17 2.80
C GLY A 236 36.53 27.75 1.63
N LEU A 237 36.07 29.02 1.71
CA LEU A 237 35.25 29.66 0.66
C LEU A 237 35.90 29.58 -0.73
N ALA A 238 37.20 29.81 -0.84
CA ALA A 238 37.92 29.73 -2.10
C ALA A 238 37.90 28.33 -2.74
N ASP A 239 38.04 27.28 -1.92
CA ASP A 239 37.92 25.89 -2.38
C ASP A 239 36.46 25.57 -2.77
N ALA A 240 35.47 26.06 -2.01
CA ALA A 240 34.06 25.85 -2.32
C ALA A 240 33.64 26.55 -3.63
N LEU A 241 34.07 27.78 -3.87
CA LEU A 241 33.85 28.49 -5.12
C LEU A 241 34.55 27.79 -6.29
N SER A 242 35.79 27.32 -6.12
CA SER A 242 36.50 26.55 -7.14
C SER A 242 35.78 25.22 -7.46
N LEU A 243 35.18 24.60 -6.47
CA LEU A 243 34.35 23.38 -6.68
C LEU A 243 33.08 23.71 -7.43
N ALA A 244 32.38 24.78 -7.06
CA ALA A 244 31.19 25.26 -7.79
C ALA A 244 31.47 25.52 -9.28
N ASP A 245 32.59 26.22 -9.58
CA ASP A 245 33.03 26.45 -10.95
C ASP A 245 33.32 25.16 -11.72
N LEU A 246 34.01 24.22 -11.08
CA LEU A 246 34.31 22.91 -11.69
C LEU A 246 33.04 22.10 -12.00
N LEU A 247 32.05 22.21 -11.13
CA LEU A 247 30.78 21.48 -11.25
C LEU A 247 29.78 22.21 -12.18
N GLY A 248 30.04 23.47 -12.52
CA GLY A 248 29.13 24.28 -13.32
C GLY A 248 27.84 24.67 -12.58
N LEU A 249 27.93 24.84 -11.26
CA LEU A 249 26.78 25.21 -10.43
C LEU A 249 26.57 26.73 -10.47
N ASP A 250 25.34 27.13 -10.77
CA ASP A 250 24.93 28.53 -10.71
C ASP A 250 24.45 28.87 -9.30
N GLN A 251 25.32 29.49 -8.51
CA GLN A 251 25.07 29.81 -7.11
C GLN A 251 24.40 31.18 -6.98
N LEU A 252 23.15 31.21 -6.56
CA LEU A 252 22.33 32.42 -6.39
C LEU A 252 22.98 33.50 -5.49
N TYR A 253 23.81 33.12 -4.53
CA TYR A 253 24.43 34.04 -3.56
C TYR A 253 25.96 34.09 -3.67
N ARG A 254 26.51 33.72 -4.82
CA ARG A 254 27.95 33.61 -5.07
C ARG A 254 28.74 34.86 -4.67
N ASP A 255 28.27 36.04 -5.11
CA ASP A 255 28.97 37.32 -4.89
C ASP A 255 28.87 37.82 -3.43
N SER A 256 27.89 37.36 -2.68
CA SER A 256 27.67 37.73 -1.28
C SER A 256 28.15 36.68 -0.29
N ALA A 257 28.58 35.51 -0.75
CA ALA A 257 29.03 34.41 0.06
C ALA A 257 30.26 34.79 0.90
N ARG A 258 30.18 34.52 2.21
CA ARG A 258 31.28 34.74 3.18
C ARG A 258 31.85 33.42 3.69
N SER A 259 31.12 32.35 3.50
CA SER A 259 31.41 31.00 3.96
C SER A 259 31.04 29.99 2.87
N SER A 260 31.59 28.79 2.91
CA SER A 260 31.16 27.69 2.06
C SER A 260 29.72 27.24 2.34
N THR A 261 29.19 27.53 3.52
CA THR A 261 27.80 27.24 3.87
C THR A 261 26.79 28.17 3.18
N ASP A 262 27.25 29.30 2.67
CA ASP A 262 26.43 30.23 1.89
C ASP A 262 26.25 29.77 0.43
N LEU A 263 26.81 28.62 0.06
CA LEU A 263 26.73 27.98 -1.24
C LEU A 263 25.93 26.65 -1.11
N PRO A 264 24.58 26.69 -1.09
CA PRO A 264 23.74 25.56 -0.69
C PRO A 264 23.94 24.32 -1.58
N GLU A 265 23.95 24.46 -2.89
CA GLU A 265 24.12 23.35 -3.82
C GLU A 265 25.49 22.68 -3.70
N THR A 266 26.56 23.48 -3.58
CA THR A 266 27.91 22.94 -3.34
C THR A 266 27.99 22.24 -2.00
N SER A 267 27.36 22.79 -0.98
CA SER A 267 27.28 22.22 0.37
C SER A 267 26.52 20.90 0.35
N MET A 268 25.37 20.87 -0.26
CA MET A 268 24.54 19.66 -0.39
C MET A 268 25.31 18.53 -1.10
N LEU A 269 25.90 18.78 -2.27
CA LEU A 269 26.69 17.78 -2.99
C LEU A 269 27.89 17.26 -2.16
N LEU A 270 28.55 18.16 -1.42
CA LEU A 270 29.65 17.76 -0.55
C LEU A 270 29.18 16.86 0.60
N HIS A 271 28.05 17.18 1.21
CA HIS A 271 27.45 16.35 2.26
C HIS A 271 26.94 15.02 1.70
N TRP A 272 26.34 15.02 0.53
CA TRP A 272 25.95 13.80 -0.16
C TRP A 272 27.15 12.90 -0.47
N ALA A 273 28.24 13.46 -0.99
CA ALA A 273 29.49 12.71 -1.20
C ALA A 273 30.05 12.10 0.09
N LYS A 274 29.95 12.82 1.23
CA LYS A 274 30.33 12.30 2.56
C LYS A 274 29.40 11.19 3.02
N ALA A 275 28.06 11.40 2.94
CA ALA A 275 27.03 10.44 3.32
C ALA A 275 27.14 9.15 2.47
N ALA A 276 27.38 9.27 1.17
CA ALA A 276 27.63 8.16 0.25
C ALA A 276 29.02 7.52 0.44
N ARG A 277 29.83 8.01 1.38
CA ARG A 277 31.21 7.54 1.64
C ARG A 277 32.10 7.55 0.38
N LEU A 278 31.92 8.53 -0.49
CA LEU A 278 32.82 8.78 -1.62
C LEU A 278 34.05 9.56 -1.17
N VAL A 279 33.85 10.49 -0.23
CA VAL A 279 34.88 11.31 0.40
C VAL A 279 34.73 11.24 1.93
N ARG A 280 35.82 11.54 2.65
CA ARG A 280 35.81 11.60 4.11
C ARG A 280 36.78 12.63 4.66
N PRO A 281 36.54 13.21 5.82
CA PRO A 281 37.54 13.97 6.53
C PRO A 281 38.62 13.03 7.11
N LEU A 282 39.89 13.43 6.99
CA LEU A 282 41.03 12.72 7.54
C LEU A 282 42.11 13.74 7.88
N GLN A 283 42.50 13.87 9.16
CA GLN A 283 43.55 14.76 9.63
C GLN A 283 43.41 16.22 9.12
N GLY A 284 42.19 16.78 9.23
CA GLY A 284 41.91 18.15 8.80
C GLY A 284 41.87 18.34 7.27
N ARG A 285 41.80 17.27 6.51
CA ARG A 285 41.69 17.30 5.05
C ARG A 285 40.51 16.44 4.58
N LEU A 286 39.87 16.85 3.52
CA LEU A 286 38.90 16.04 2.79
C LEU A 286 39.66 15.17 1.78
N VAL A 287 39.44 13.87 1.82
CA VAL A 287 40.14 12.90 0.96
C VAL A 287 39.15 11.87 0.39
N PRO A 288 39.40 11.28 -0.78
CA PRO A 288 38.55 10.23 -1.31
C PRO A 288 38.66 8.95 -0.45
N VAL A 289 37.56 8.20 -0.42
CA VAL A 289 37.49 6.89 0.26
C VAL A 289 38.03 5.82 -0.70
N LYS A 290 39.07 5.09 -0.27
CA LYS A 290 39.75 4.08 -1.12
C LYS A 290 38.80 2.98 -1.62
N SER A 291 37.86 2.51 -0.78
CA SER A 291 36.90 1.47 -1.15
C SER A 291 35.89 1.94 -2.21
N ALA A 292 35.60 3.24 -2.26
CA ALA A 292 34.68 3.81 -3.25
C ALA A 292 35.29 3.90 -4.67
N ALA A 293 36.60 3.83 -4.77
CA ALA A 293 37.29 3.95 -6.06
C ALA A 293 36.86 2.89 -7.10
N LYS A 294 36.45 1.70 -6.63
CA LYS A 294 35.91 0.63 -7.49
C LYS A 294 34.53 1.00 -8.06
N ASP A 295 33.69 1.60 -7.22
CA ASP A 295 32.29 1.89 -7.53
C ASP A 295 32.19 3.07 -8.51
N LEU A 296 33.18 3.99 -8.53
CA LEU A 296 33.23 5.10 -9.48
C LEU A 296 33.17 4.63 -10.96
N HIS A 297 33.59 3.38 -11.24
CA HIS A 297 33.56 2.79 -12.57
C HIS A 297 32.42 1.77 -12.76
N ARG A 298 31.54 1.64 -11.79
CA ARG A 298 30.40 0.75 -11.80
C ARG A 298 29.12 1.57 -11.61
N PRO A 299 28.43 1.91 -12.69
CA PRO A 299 27.34 2.87 -12.65
C PRO A 299 26.25 2.51 -11.65
N ILE A 300 25.76 1.26 -11.68
CA ILE A 300 24.66 0.80 -10.82
C ILE A 300 25.06 0.81 -9.34
N GLU A 301 26.26 0.29 -9.01
CA GLU A 301 26.75 0.26 -7.63
C GLU A 301 26.99 1.66 -7.06
N LEU A 302 27.48 2.58 -7.90
CA LEU A 302 27.64 3.98 -7.51
C LEU A 302 26.28 4.62 -7.29
N TRP A 303 25.33 4.39 -8.19
CA TRP A 303 23.99 4.93 -8.11
C TRP A 303 23.28 4.43 -6.82
N ARG A 304 23.29 3.13 -6.58
CA ARG A 304 22.73 2.53 -5.34
C ARG A 304 23.34 3.14 -4.08
N ARG A 305 24.65 3.33 -4.06
CA ARG A 305 25.37 3.95 -2.94
C ARG A 305 24.93 5.39 -2.70
N VAL A 306 24.74 6.16 -3.77
CA VAL A 306 24.31 7.56 -3.73
C VAL A 306 22.85 7.65 -3.31
N PHE A 307 21.98 6.80 -3.87
CA PHE A 307 20.56 6.70 -3.51
C PHE A 307 20.36 6.39 -2.03
N SER A 308 20.99 5.34 -1.52
CA SER A 308 20.88 4.96 -0.09
C SER A 308 21.46 6.00 0.89
N ALA A 309 22.14 7.01 0.37
CA ALA A 309 22.69 8.11 1.18
C ALA A 309 21.73 9.32 1.27
N VAL A 310 20.70 9.41 0.43
CA VAL A 310 19.81 10.60 0.36
C VAL A 310 19.13 10.88 1.70
N GLY A 311 18.60 9.88 2.39
CA GLY A 311 17.97 10.08 3.70
C GLY A 311 18.89 10.65 4.79
N ARG A 312 20.21 10.71 4.54
CA ARG A 312 21.20 11.24 5.49
C ARG A 312 21.70 12.65 5.16
N ILE A 313 21.10 13.33 4.21
CA ILE A 313 21.47 14.70 3.84
C ILE A 313 20.45 15.75 4.29
N GLY A 314 19.43 15.34 5.05
CA GLY A 314 18.32 16.20 5.43
C GLY A 314 18.72 17.55 6.00
N ASP A 315 19.66 17.59 6.96
CA ASP A 315 20.19 18.82 7.55
C ASP A 315 20.89 19.76 6.54
N HIS A 316 21.10 19.31 5.31
CA HIS A 316 21.86 20.02 4.27
C HIS A 316 21.09 20.20 2.96
N LEU A 317 19.78 19.90 2.96
CA LEU A 317 18.94 20.05 1.77
C LEU A 317 18.72 21.50 1.37
N GLY A 318 18.61 22.40 2.27
CA GLY A 318 18.41 23.74 1.74
C GLY A 318 18.42 24.88 2.73
N GLY A 319 18.15 24.69 3.96
CA GLY A 319 18.04 25.87 4.73
C GLY A 319 18.01 25.72 6.23
N THR A 320 18.43 26.78 6.83
CA THR A 320 18.31 26.94 8.27
C THR A 320 17.38 28.11 8.54
N ASP A 321 16.73 28.10 9.69
CA ASP A 321 16.00 29.23 10.23
C ASP A 321 16.93 30.39 10.58
N VAL A 322 16.37 31.45 11.15
CA VAL A 322 17.15 32.63 11.59
C VAL A 322 18.14 32.33 12.71
N PHE A 323 18.04 31.18 13.36
CA PHE A 323 18.93 30.70 14.42
C PHE A 323 19.95 29.68 13.92
N GLY A 324 19.87 29.30 12.65
CA GLY A 324 20.77 28.32 12.03
C GLY A 324 20.31 26.86 12.22
N ALA A 325 19.07 26.62 12.67
CA ALA A 325 18.50 25.27 12.76
C ALA A 325 17.90 24.82 11.42
N PRO A 326 18.02 23.53 11.05
CA PRO A 326 17.31 22.96 9.89
C PRO A 326 15.80 22.95 10.16
N SER A 327 15.00 22.78 9.10
CA SER A 327 13.54 22.58 9.23
C SER A 327 13.22 21.29 9.98
N LEU A 328 12.00 21.18 10.52
CA LEU A 328 11.53 19.92 11.10
C LEU A 328 11.54 18.78 10.07
N PHE A 329 11.21 19.07 8.81
CA PHE A 329 11.32 18.11 7.73
C PHE A 329 12.76 17.61 7.54
N GLY A 330 13.74 18.53 7.47
CA GLY A 330 15.15 18.18 7.33
C GLY A 330 15.65 17.28 8.48
N MET A 331 15.22 17.56 9.71
CA MET A 331 15.55 16.74 10.89
C MET A 331 14.90 15.35 10.85
N SER A 332 13.67 15.25 10.34
CA SER A 332 12.89 14.01 10.28
C SER A 332 13.04 13.26 8.94
N LEU A 333 13.92 13.72 8.04
CA LEU A 333 14.00 13.15 6.68
C LEU A 333 14.26 11.64 6.69
N ALA A 334 15.11 11.14 7.57
CA ALA A 334 15.43 9.71 7.63
C ALA A 334 14.19 8.85 7.92
N ASP A 335 13.27 9.37 8.74
CA ASP A 335 12.05 8.70 9.17
C ASP A 335 10.90 8.93 8.14
N ALA A 336 10.88 10.09 7.49
CA ALA A 336 9.93 10.42 6.43
C ALA A 336 10.20 9.68 5.10
N PHE A 337 11.44 9.32 4.83
CA PHE A 337 11.86 8.73 3.56
C PHE A 337 11.19 7.39 3.25
N PRO A 338 11.03 6.46 4.21
CA PRO A 338 10.28 5.22 3.97
C PRO A 338 8.82 5.46 3.58
N ILE A 339 8.17 6.48 4.16
CA ILE A 339 6.77 6.84 3.84
C ILE A 339 6.67 7.30 2.38
N LEU A 340 7.58 8.19 1.95
CA LEU A 340 7.63 8.65 0.56
C LEU A 340 7.75 7.47 -0.41
N TRP A 341 8.67 6.55 -0.14
CA TRP A 341 8.91 5.41 -1.02
C TRP A 341 7.73 4.46 -1.07
N LEU A 342 7.08 4.25 0.07
CA LEU A 342 5.90 3.39 0.15
C LEU A 342 4.75 3.94 -0.71
N GLU A 343 4.46 5.24 -0.62
CA GLU A 343 3.41 5.90 -1.39
C GLU A 343 3.70 5.90 -2.89
N LEU A 344 4.92 6.26 -3.29
CA LEU A 344 5.31 6.23 -4.70
C LEU A 344 5.28 4.81 -5.29
N TYR A 345 5.64 3.81 -4.49
CA TYR A 345 5.58 2.41 -4.92
C TYR A 345 4.14 1.91 -4.98
N ALA A 346 3.31 2.25 -3.99
CA ALA A 346 1.88 1.90 -3.97
C ALA A 346 1.13 2.47 -5.19
N ALA A 347 1.54 3.65 -5.67
CA ALA A 347 1.08 4.20 -6.95
C ALA A 347 1.67 3.49 -8.19
N GLY A 348 2.33 2.34 -8.02
CA GLY A 348 2.99 1.62 -9.13
C GLY A 348 4.10 2.43 -9.82
N GLY A 349 4.71 3.38 -9.11
CA GLY A 349 5.65 4.37 -9.65
C GLY A 349 4.97 5.49 -10.46
N GLY A 350 3.63 5.57 -10.47
CA GLY A 350 2.86 6.63 -11.12
C GLY A 350 2.97 7.99 -10.42
N PRO A 351 2.32 9.02 -10.98
CA PRO A 351 2.34 10.36 -10.44
C PRO A 351 1.61 10.43 -9.09
N VAL A 352 2.27 11.05 -8.10
CA VAL A 352 1.73 11.32 -6.77
C VAL A 352 1.85 12.82 -6.51
N PRO A 353 0.79 13.53 -6.09
CA PRO A 353 0.87 14.93 -5.74
C PRO A 353 1.81 15.17 -4.55
N VAL A 354 2.66 16.18 -4.64
CA VAL A 354 3.58 16.56 -3.55
C VAL A 354 2.81 16.97 -2.28
N GLU A 355 1.60 17.50 -2.43
CA GLU A 355 0.73 17.83 -1.29
C GLU A 355 0.31 16.61 -0.45
N LEU A 356 0.11 15.44 -1.08
CA LEU A 356 -0.12 14.20 -0.33
C LEU A 356 1.10 13.87 0.53
N PHE A 357 2.29 14.01 -0.02
CA PHE A 357 3.53 13.80 0.69
C PHE A 357 3.70 14.77 1.87
N HIS A 358 3.42 16.07 1.68
CA HIS A 358 3.42 17.04 2.75
C HIS A 358 2.48 16.66 3.90
N ARG A 359 1.28 16.16 3.58
CA ARG A 359 0.31 15.71 4.59
C ARG A 359 0.80 14.52 5.38
N LEU A 360 1.23 13.46 4.70
CA LEU A 360 1.65 12.20 5.33
C LEU A 360 2.86 12.38 6.24
N VAL A 361 3.86 13.13 5.78
CA VAL A 361 5.05 13.41 6.60
C VAL A 361 4.69 14.26 7.81
N ARG A 362 3.80 15.25 7.67
CA ARG A 362 3.32 16.05 8.79
C ARG A 362 2.57 15.21 9.82
N GLU A 363 1.71 14.30 9.38
CA GLU A 363 1.00 13.36 10.26
C GLU A 363 1.99 12.50 11.04
N ALA A 364 3.01 11.95 10.38
CA ALA A 364 4.04 11.15 11.01
C ALA A 364 4.86 11.95 12.04
N VAL A 365 5.26 13.17 11.71
CA VAL A 365 6.00 14.07 12.63
C VAL A 365 5.15 14.44 13.84
N ASN A 366 3.85 14.73 13.64
CA ASN A 366 2.93 15.03 14.74
C ASN A 366 2.76 13.84 15.69
N GLU A 367 2.66 12.65 15.15
CA GLU A 367 2.54 11.42 15.95
C GLU A 367 3.80 11.17 16.78
N GLU A 368 4.98 11.32 16.17
CA GLU A 368 6.26 11.09 16.84
C GLU A 368 6.59 12.14 17.90
N CYS A 369 6.35 13.43 17.60
CA CYS A 369 6.66 14.53 18.49
C CYS A 369 5.59 14.75 19.56
N GLY A 370 4.39 14.15 19.43
CA GLY A 370 3.23 14.42 20.31
C GLY A 370 2.79 15.88 20.29
N CYS A 371 3.13 16.62 19.23
CA CYS A 371 2.77 18.02 19.01
C CYS A 371 1.84 18.12 17.80
N VAL A 372 0.95 19.11 17.82
CA VAL A 372 0.12 19.42 16.65
C VAL A 372 0.86 20.52 15.89
N VAL A 373 1.50 20.16 14.79
CA VAL A 373 2.00 21.14 13.82
C VAL A 373 0.80 21.55 12.99
N ASP A 374 -0.01 22.49 13.52
CA ASP A 374 -1.14 23.08 12.79
C ASP A 374 -0.60 24.02 11.72
N ASP A 375 -1.10 23.80 10.51
CA ASP A 375 -1.02 24.69 9.36
C ASP A 375 0.34 25.34 9.08
N LEU A 376 1.26 24.56 8.52
CA LEU A 376 2.55 25.04 7.99
C LEU A 376 2.40 26.04 6.80
N ALA A 377 1.17 26.40 6.41
CA ALA A 377 0.91 27.15 5.17
C ALA A 377 1.38 28.61 5.21
N GLY A 378 1.44 29.25 6.38
CA GLY A 378 1.68 30.69 6.50
C GLY A 378 2.90 31.10 7.30
N ASP A 379 3.50 30.23 8.09
CA ASP A 379 4.59 30.57 8.99
C ASP A 379 6.00 30.36 8.39
N ALA A 380 7.02 30.71 9.15
CA ALA A 380 8.40 30.57 8.70
C ALA A 380 8.82 29.10 8.54
N GLU A 381 8.32 28.20 9.41
CA GLU A 381 8.61 26.78 9.37
C GLU A 381 8.00 26.13 8.13
N GLY A 382 6.74 26.45 7.78
CA GLY A 382 6.10 25.93 6.57
C GLY A 382 6.82 26.31 5.27
N ARG A 383 7.43 27.52 5.23
CA ARG A 383 8.25 27.90 4.08
C ARG A 383 9.56 27.13 4.01
N LEU A 384 10.19 26.90 5.16
CA LEU A 384 11.42 26.07 5.25
C LEU A 384 11.13 24.64 4.84
N TRP A 385 10.04 24.06 5.36
CA TRP A 385 9.57 22.72 5.03
C TRP A 385 9.38 22.54 3.51
N ARG A 386 8.58 23.40 2.87
CA ARG A 386 8.35 23.30 1.41
C ARG A 386 9.65 23.42 0.61
N ARG A 387 10.51 24.36 0.97
CA ARG A 387 11.80 24.51 0.32
C ARG A 387 12.68 23.25 0.44
N ASP A 388 12.70 22.63 1.61
CA ASP A 388 13.53 21.44 1.84
C ASP A 388 12.95 20.22 1.12
N VAL A 389 11.62 20.11 1.00
CA VAL A 389 10.96 19.10 0.15
C VAL A 389 11.32 19.32 -1.30
N THR A 390 11.21 20.55 -1.81
CA THR A 390 11.62 20.88 -3.19
C THR A 390 13.08 20.50 -3.42
N ALA A 391 13.99 20.90 -2.53
CA ALA A 391 15.42 20.57 -2.65
C ALA A 391 15.69 19.05 -2.61
N LEU A 392 14.90 18.29 -1.86
CA LEU A 392 14.95 16.82 -1.87
C LEU A 392 14.53 16.26 -3.24
N LEU A 393 13.40 16.74 -3.75
CA LEU A 393 12.86 16.29 -5.05
C LEU A 393 13.82 16.63 -6.17
N ASP A 394 14.39 17.85 -6.19
CA ASP A 394 15.43 18.27 -7.14
C ASP A 394 16.67 17.35 -7.07
N ALA A 395 17.10 16.97 -5.85
CA ALA A 395 18.22 16.05 -5.68
C ALA A 395 17.91 14.64 -6.20
N LEU A 396 16.68 14.17 -5.99
CA LEU A 396 16.22 12.87 -6.50
C LEU A 396 16.07 12.86 -8.01
N GLU A 397 15.58 13.96 -8.60
CA GLU A 397 15.51 14.14 -10.05
C GLU A 397 16.91 14.24 -10.67
N LEU A 398 17.82 14.99 -10.05
CA LEU A 398 19.22 15.06 -10.46
C LEU A 398 19.90 13.69 -10.43
N LEU A 399 19.51 12.82 -9.50
CA LEU A 399 19.96 11.43 -9.43
C LEU A 399 19.31 10.56 -10.52
N GLY A 400 18.17 10.97 -11.06
CA GLY A 400 17.34 10.18 -11.97
C GLY A 400 16.53 9.11 -11.23
N ALA A 401 16.17 9.35 -9.96
CA ALA A 401 15.30 8.46 -9.19
C ALA A 401 13.82 8.80 -9.38
N VAL A 402 13.51 10.07 -9.58
CA VAL A 402 12.15 10.57 -9.83
C VAL A 402 12.11 11.44 -11.06
N GLU A 403 10.91 11.65 -11.59
CA GLU A 403 10.55 12.66 -12.57
C GLU A 403 9.53 13.59 -11.95
N LEU A 404 9.71 14.90 -12.14
CA LEU A 404 8.79 15.92 -11.67
C LEU A 404 7.91 16.37 -12.83
N GLY A 405 6.64 16.62 -12.54
CA GLY A 405 5.65 17.15 -13.46
C GLY A 405 4.71 18.12 -12.76
N GLU A 406 3.73 18.62 -13.46
CA GLU A 406 2.69 19.50 -12.91
C GLU A 406 1.31 19.00 -13.28
N LEU A 407 0.35 19.08 -12.35
CA LEU A 407 -1.07 18.91 -12.62
C LEU A 407 -1.58 20.14 -13.39
N LEU A 408 -2.22 19.90 -14.53
CA LEU A 408 -2.75 20.94 -15.40
C LEU A 408 -4.28 20.87 -15.54
N ASP A 409 -4.90 19.76 -15.13
CA ASP A 409 -6.34 19.57 -15.20
C ASP A 409 -7.04 20.30 -14.06
N ALA A 410 -8.12 21.02 -14.37
CA ALA A 410 -8.84 21.84 -13.38
C ALA A 410 -9.56 21.00 -12.31
N GLU A 411 -10.06 19.81 -12.68
CA GLU A 411 -10.76 18.91 -11.76
C GLU A 411 -9.77 18.27 -10.77
N GLU A 412 -8.57 17.90 -11.26
CA GLU A 412 -7.48 17.40 -10.43
C GLU A 412 -6.95 18.47 -9.47
N LEU A 413 -6.85 19.74 -9.93
CA LEU A 413 -6.46 20.86 -9.09
C LEU A 413 -7.48 21.17 -7.98
N ASP A 414 -8.79 21.04 -8.25
CA ASP A 414 -9.83 21.17 -7.22
C ASP A 414 -9.68 20.08 -6.14
N GLY A 415 -9.41 18.84 -6.53
CA GLY A 415 -9.09 17.76 -5.59
C GLY A 415 -7.82 18.04 -4.77
N LEU A 416 -6.84 18.71 -5.37
CA LEU A 416 -5.60 19.11 -4.70
C LEU A 416 -5.83 20.20 -3.64
N VAL A 417 -6.75 21.16 -3.89
CA VAL A 417 -7.17 22.17 -2.90
C VAL A 417 -7.75 21.51 -1.65
N GLU A 418 -8.61 20.50 -1.84
CA GLU A 418 -9.18 19.74 -0.72
C GLU A 418 -8.10 18.95 0.04
N LEU A 419 -7.18 18.32 -0.68
CA LEU A 419 -6.05 17.59 -0.12
C LEU A 419 -5.14 18.47 0.72
N ALA A 420 -4.79 19.66 0.20
CA ALA A 420 -3.88 20.62 0.82
C ALA A 420 -4.53 21.42 1.97
N GLY A 421 -5.87 21.53 1.96
CA GLY A 421 -6.61 22.38 2.91
C GLY A 421 -6.32 23.88 2.76
N ARG A 422 -5.90 24.31 1.55
CA ARG A 422 -5.57 25.71 1.22
C ARG A 422 -5.87 26.03 -0.24
N ASP A 423 -6.14 27.32 -0.52
CA ASP A 423 -6.57 27.78 -1.84
C ASP A 423 -5.48 27.81 -2.92
N ASP A 424 -4.20 27.71 -2.53
CA ASP A 424 -3.04 27.73 -3.45
C ASP A 424 -2.13 26.52 -3.17
N PRO A 425 -2.55 25.30 -3.59
CA PRO A 425 -1.75 24.09 -3.43
C PRO A 425 -0.58 24.08 -4.41
N ASP A 426 0.45 23.30 -4.09
CA ASP A 426 1.57 23.02 -4.99
C ASP A 426 1.11 22.03 -6.08
N PRO A 427 1.08 22.40 -7.36
CA PRO A 427 0.63 21.52 -8.42
C PRO A 427 1.65 20.44 -8.80
N THR A 428 2.81 20.42 -8.15
CA THR A 428 3.87 19.47 -8.47
C THR A 428 3.43 18.04 -8.20
N ILE A 429 3.70 17.17 -9.18
CA ILE A 429 3.58 15.72 -9.05
C ILE A 429 4.95 15.08 -9.17
N VAL A 430 5.12 13.97 -8.47
CA VAL A 430 6.36 13.18 -8.49
C VAL A 430 6.05 11.74 -8.92
N SER A 431 6.85 11.20 -9.84
CA SER A 431 6.77 9.82 -10.31
C SER A 431 8.11 9.13 -10.15
N LEU A 432 8.13 7.82 -9.89
CA LEU A 432 9.38 7.05 -9.93
C LEU A 432 9.82 6.82 -11.38
N THR A 433 11.10 7.09 -11.65
CA THR A 433 11.72 6.54 -12.87
C THR A 433 11.83 5.02 -12.76
N PRO A 434 12.05 4.29 -13.85
CA PRO A 434 12.33 2.85 -13.77
C PRO A 434 13.50 2.52 -12.82
N MET A 435 14.53 3.35 -12.79
CA MET A 435 15.68 3.19 -11.89
C MET A 435 15.30 3.45 -10.42
N GLY A 436 14.49 4.48 -10.17
CA GLY A 436 13.94 4.78 -8.84
C GLY A 436 13.04 3.65 -8.36
N LEU A 437 12.15 3.15 -9.22
CA LEU A 437 11.25 2.03 -8.91
C LEU A 437 12.02 0.78 -8.49
N TRP A 438 13.08 0.43 -9.23
CA TRP A 438 13.97 -0.67 -8.86
C TRP A 438 14.61 -0.48 -7.48
N ALA A 439 15.14 0.70 -7.19
CA ALA A 439 15.83 0.96 -5.92
C ALA A 439 14.87 0.99 -4.73
N VAL A 440 13.66 1.51 -4.94
CA VAL A 440 12.60 1.47 -3.92
C VAL A 440 12.16 0.04 -3.68
N HIS A 441 11.95 -0.76 -4.74
CA HIS A 441 11.63 -2.18 -4.63
C HIS A 441 12.67 -2.93 -3.76
N GLU A 442 13.97 -2.77 -4.04
CA GLU A 442 15.02 -3.38 -3.20
C GLU A 442 14.95 -2.89 -1.75
N THR A 443 14.69 -1.60 -1.54
CA THR A 443 14.60 -1.03 -0.19
C THR A 443 13.43 -1.63 0.60
N LEU A 444 12.27 -1.81 -0.03
CA LEU A 444 11.08 -2.42 0.60
C LEU A 444 11.32 -3.90 0.95
N ILE A 445 11.94 -4.66 0.05
CA ILE A 445 12.34 -6.04 0.31
C ILE A 445 13.34 -6.13 1.47
N ASP A 446 14.35 -5.25 1.53
CA ASP A 446 15.32 -5.20 2.62
C ASP A 446 14.65 -4.85 3.98
N GLN A 447 13.53 -4.13 3.96
CA GLN A 447 12.71 -3.84 5.14
C GLN A 447 11.75 -5.00 5.51
N GLY A 448 11.73 -6.08 4.73
CA GLY A 448 10.89 -7.26 4.97
C GLY A 448 9.45 -7.12 4.45
N LEU A 449 9.17 -6.10 3.62
CA LEU A 449 7.87 -5.96 2.96
C LEU A 449 7.79 -6.86 1.74
N HIS A 450 6.58 -7.37 1.46
CA HIS A 450 6.30 -8.12 0.25
C HIS A 450 6.00 -7.14 -0.89
N ALA A 451 6.92 -7.01 -1.83
CA ALA A 451 6.79 -6.19 -3.03
C ALA A 451 6.75 -7.10 -4.27
N PRO A 452 5.56 -7.49 -4.76
CA PRO A 452 5.42 -8.51 -5.78
C PRO A 452 5.91 -8.07 -7.16
N LEU A 453 6.30 -9.06 -7.97
CA LEU A 453 6.58 -8.87 -9.40
C LEU A 453 5.51 -9.58 -10.23
N PRO A 454 5.31 -9.19 -11.53
CA PRO A 454 4.39 -9.89 -12.39
C PRO A 454 4.67 -11.39 -12.49
N GLY A 455 3.62 -12.19 -12.41
CA GLY A 455 3.67 -13.64 -12.39
C GLY A 455 3.49 -14.26 -11.00
N GLU A 456 3.55 -13.50 -9.93
CA GLU A 456 3.31 -14.01 -8.58
C GLU A 456 1.84 -14.37 -8.33
N LEU A 457 0.91 -13.75 -9.07
CA LEU A 457 -0.52 -14.07 -9.05
C LEU A 457 -0.93 -15.09 -10.12
N ALA A 458 0.02 -15.67 -10.86
CA ALA A 458 -0.26 -16.57 -11.97
C ALA A 458 -1.11 -17.79 -11.57
N ASP A 459 -0.97 -18.26 -10.34
CA ASP A 459 -1.74 -19.38 -9.80
C ASP A 459 -3.07 -18.97 -9.16
N GLU A 460 -3.37 -17.68 -9.03
CA GLU A 460 -4.58 -17.18 -8.38
C GLU A 460 -5.80 -17.22 -9.32
N ASP A 461 -7.01 -17.05 -8.74
CA ASP A 461 -8.25 -16.94 -9.54
C ASP A 461 -8.24 -15.69 -10.38
N LEU A 462 -8.80 -15.76 -11.60
CA LEU A 462 -8.87 -14.62 -12.50
C LEU A 462 -9.58 -13.41 -11.88
N GLU A 463 -10.65 -13.64 -11.11
CA GLU A 463 -11.37 -12.55 -10.42
C GLU A 463 -10.42 -11.78 -9.49
N TYR A 464 -9.60 -12.49 -8.72
CA TYR A 464 -8.61 -11.86 -7.84
C TYR A 464 -7.53 -11.12 -8.65
N VAL A 465 -7.04 -11.73 -9.72
CA VAL A 465 -6.06 -11.08 -10.61
C VAL A 465 -6.64 -9.80 -11.22
N CYS A 466 -7.86 -9.83 -11.74
CA CYS A 466 -8.53 -8.65 -12.30
C CYS A 466 -8.71 -7.54 -11.25
N VAL A 467 -9.16 -7.89 -10.03
CA VAL A 467 -9.30 -6.92 -8.93
C VAL A 467 -7.94 -6.28 -8.58
N ARG A 468 -6.88 -7.08 -8.53
CA ARG A 468 -5.52 -6.57 -8.21
C ARG A 468 -4.91 -5.75 -9.34
N MET A 469 -5.31 -6.01 -10.59
CA MET A 469 -4.77 -5.36 -11.79
C MET A 469 -5.59 -4.15 -12.25
N SER A 470 -6.77 -3.91 -11.68
CA SER A 470 -7.66 -2.81 -12.11
C SER A 470 -7.08 -1.41 -11.84
N GLU A 471 -6.19 -1.28 -10.87
CA GLU A 471 -5.59 -0.01 -10.44
C GLU A 471 -4.11 0.13 -10.79
N VAL A 472 -3.53 -0.85 -11.50
CA VAL A 472 -2.12 -0.81 -11.89
C VAL A 472 -1.95 -0.33 -13.33
N ARG A 473 -0.73 0.03 -13.71
CA ARG A 473 -0.38 0.41 -15.09
C ARG A 473 -0.67 -0.72 -16.06
N SER A 474 -1.19 -0.41 -17.24
CA SER A 474 -1.57 -1.40 -18.26
C SER A 474 -0.47 -2.41 -18.55
N ALA A 475 0.79 -1.98 -18.69
CA ALA A 475 1.92 -2.88 -18.96
C ALA A 475 2.15 -3.91 -17.83
N VAL A 476 1.90 -3.55 -16.58
CA VAL A 476 1.99 -4.46 -15.42
C VAL A 476 0.84 -5.47 -15.46
N ALA A 477 -0.38 -4.97 -15.70
CA ALA A 477 -1.57 -5.82 -15.82
C ALA A 477 -1.42 -6.83 -16.98
N GLU A 478 -0.92 -6.38 -18.11
CA GLU A 478 -0.64 -7.24 -19.26
C GLU A 478 0.37 -8.34 -18.93
N ALA A 479 1.48 -7.99 -18.28
CA ALA A 479 2.51 -8.95 -17.90
C ALA A 479 1.99 -10.00 -16.90
N GLU A 480 1.15 -9.59 -15.94
CA GLU A 480 0.52 -10.53 -14.99
C GLU A 480 -0.49 -11.45 -15.69
N LEU A 481 -1.33 -10.90 -16.59
CA LEU A 481 -2.28 -11.69 -17.37
C LEU A 481 -1.56 -12.67 -18.31
N ASP A 482 -0.44 -12.27 -18.92
CA ASP A 482 0.39 -13.16 -19.73
C ASP A 482 0.92 -14.33 -18.90
N ALA A 483 1.44 -14.05 -17.71
CA ALA A 483 1.91 -15.07 -16.78
C ALA A 483 0.77 -15.99 -16.32
N TRP A 484 -0.40 -15.42 -16.02
CA TRP A 484 -1.59 -16.16 -15.62
C TRP A 484 -2.08 -17.12 -16.72
N VAL A 485 -2.11 -16.67 -17.98
CA VAL A 485 -2.46 -17.52 -19.14
C VAL A 485 -1.41 -18.58 -19.36
N ALA A 486 -0.11 -18.24 -19.27
CA ALA A 486 1.01 -19.16 -19.47
C ALA A 486 1.07 -20.29 -18.43
N ALA A 487 0.56 -20.07 -17.22
CA ALA A 487 0.47 -21.09 -16.16
C ALA A 487 -0.60 -22.16 -16.42
N ARG A 488 -1.43 -22.00 -17.46
CA ARG A 488 -2.57 -22.88 -17.80
C ARG A 488 -2.45 -23.36 -19.23
N THR A 489 -3.18 -24.44 -19.53
CA THR A 489 -3.40 -24.76 -20.95
C THR A 489 -4.35 -23.72 -21.57
N PRO A 490 -4.18 -23.37 -22.86
CA PRO A 490 -5.05 -22.37 -23.51
C PRO A 490 -6.55 -22.68 -23.38
N ALA A 491 -6.93 -23.96 -23.40
CA ALA A 491 -8.33 -24.37 -23.28
C ALA A 491 -8.86 -24.26 -21.83
N GLU A 492 -8.01 -24.44 -20.82
CA GLU A 492 -8.36 -24.22 -19.40
C GLU A 492 -8.51 -22.75 -19.11
N ALA A 493 -7.53 -21.94 -19.53
CA ALA A 493 -7.57 -20.49 -19.39
C ALA A 493 -8.84 -19.90 -20.05
N ALA A 494 -9.11 -20.25 -21.30
CA ALA A 494 -10.27 -19.76 -22.03
C ALA A 494 -11.60 -20.10 -21.31
N ARG A 495 -11.73 -21.32 -20.80
CA ARG A 495 -12.94 -21.73 -20.05
C ARG A 495 -13.09 -21.01 -18.71
N GLU A 496 -11.99 -20.76 -18.00
CA GLU A 496 -12.00 -20.01 -16.73
C GLU A 496 -12.38 -18.55 -16.97
N ILE A 497 -11.77 -17.93 -17.98
CA ILE A 497 -12.11 -16.57 -18.42
C ILE A 497 -13.58 -16.48 -18.84
N GLY A 498 -14.08 -17.44 -19.63
CA GLY A 498 -15.48 -17.46 -20.05
C GLY A 498 -16.47 -17.55 -18.90
N ARG A 499 -16.16 -18.33 -17.86
CA ARG A 499 -16.97 -18.41 -16.63
C ARG A 499 -16.95 -17.08 -15.86
N PHE A 500 -15.80 -16.42 -15.80
CA PHE A 500 -15.66 -15.12 -15.13
C PHE A 500 -16.45 -14.03 -15.88
N LEU A 501 -16.30 -13.93 -17.20
CA LEU A 501 -17.02 -12.98 -18.05
C LEU A 501 -18.54 -13.12 -17.94
N ALA A 502 -19.06 -14.33 -17.75
CA ALA A 502 -20.49 -14.56 -17.56
C ALA A 502 -21.02 -14.05 -16.19
N ARG A 503 -20.16 -13.77 -15.23
CA ARG A 503 -20.53 -13.38 -13.86
C ARG A 503 -20.19 -11.94 -13.52
N THR A 504 -19.16 -11.36 -14.18
CA THR A 504 -18.71 -10.00 -13.87
C THR A 504 -19.55 -8.96 -14.57
N ASP A 505 -19.98 -7.94 -13.82
CA ASP A 505 -20.64 -6.74 -14.34
C ASP A 505 -19.70 -5.52 -14.35
N ASP A 506 -18.51 -5.65 -13.80
CA ASP A 506 -17.50 -4.59 -13.73
C ASP A 506 -16.85 -4.40 -15.11
N PRO A 507 -16.87 -3.19 -15.69
CA PRO A 507 -16.35 -2.94 -17.03
C PRO A 507 -14.83 -3.09 -17.12
N VAL A 508 -14.09 -2.67 -16.09
CA VAL A 508 -12.62 -2.75 -16.06
C VAL A 508 -12.18 -4.21 -15.97
N HIS A 509 -12.80 -4.98 -15.05
CA HIS A 509 -12.51 -6.40 -14.91
C HIS A 509 -12.88 -7.17 -16.17
N ARG A 510 -13.96 -6.77 -16.86
CA ARG A 510 -14.36 -7.36 -18.14
C ARG A 510 -13.33 -7.11 -19.22
N ASP A 511 -12.82 -5.89 -19.33
CA ASP A 511 -11.80 -5.51 -20.28
C ASP A 511 -10.51 -6.30 -20.07
N LEU A 512 -10.02 -6.36 -18.85
CA LEU A 512 -8.85 -7.18 -18.48
C LEU A 512 -9.05 -8.67 -18.85
N ALA A 513 -10.24 -9.22 -18.59
CA ALA A 513 -10.55 -10.61 -18.92
C ALA A 513 -10.62 -10.85 -20.43
N LEU A 514 -11.12 -9.90 -21.22
CA LEU A 514 -11.14 -9.97 -22.68
C LEU A 514 -9.71 -9.92 -23.25
N HIS A 515 -8.85 -9.06 -22.72
CA HIS A 515 -7.42 -9.04 -23.06
C HIS A 515 -6.74 -10.38 -22.76
N ALA A 516 -7.03 -10.98 -21.60
CA ALA A 516 -6.53 -12.31 -21.27
C ALA A 516 -7.07 -13.39 -22.21
N LEU A 517 -8.35 -13.30 -22.62
CA LEU A 517 -8.97 -14.25 -23.54
C LEU A 517 -8.29 -14.23 -24.92
N ALA A 518 -7.96 -13.05 -25.43
CA ALA A 518 -7.26 -12.88 -26.70
C ALA A 518 -5.91 -13.63 -26.70
N ARG A 519 -5.19 -13.63 -25.58
CA ARG A 519 -3.91 -14.34 -25.42
C ARG A 519 -4.01 -15.86 -25.47
N THR A 520 -5.19 -16.43 -25.30
CA THR A 520 -5.40 -17.89 -25.40
C THR A 520 -5.56 -18.40 -26.86
N GLY A 521 -5.49 -17.49 -27.84
CA GLY A 521 -5.50 -17.82 -29.27
C GLY A 521 -6.78 -18.53 -29.73
N PRO A 522 -6.68 -19.65 -30.47
CA PRO A 522 -7.84 -20.35 -31.01
C PRO A 522 -8.87 -20.80 -29.96
N SER A 523 -8.41 -21.10 -28.73
CA SER A 523 -9.29 -21.47 -27.62
C SER A 523 -10.14 -20.30 -27.16
N GLY A 524 -9.54 -19.10 -27.10
CA GLY A 524 -10.25 -17.86 -26.79
C GLY A 524 -11.29 -17.49 -27.82
N LEU A 525 -10.96 -17.64 -29.12
CA LEU A 525 -11.91 -17.40 -30.19
C LEU A 525 -13.13 -18.34 -30.12
N ALA A 526 -12.90 -19.61 -29.78
CA ALA A 526 -13.98 -20.58 -29.60
C ALA A 526 -14.87 -20.22 -28.41
N GLU A 527 -14.29 -19.80 -27.30
CA GLU A 527 -15.01 -19.39 -26.10
C GLU A 527 -15.76 -18.07 -26.30
N ALA A 528 -15.17 -17.07 -26.98
CA ALA A 528 -15.84 -15.83 -27.35
C ALA A 528 -17.10 -16.09 -28.22
N LYS A 529 -17.02 -17.01 -29.19
CA LYS A 529 -18.18 -17.44 -30.00
C LYS A 529 -19.26 -18.11 -29.15
N ARG A 530 -18.88 -18.91 -28.16
CA ARG A 530 -19.81 -19.56 -27.24
C ARG A 530 -20.56 -18.53 -26.38
N LEU A 531 -19.86 -17.52 -25.87
CA LEU A 531 -20.46 -16.45 -25.08
C LEU A 531 -21.45 -15.60 -25.87
N ARG A 532 -21.14 -15.24 -27.13
CA ARG A 532 -22.06 -14.52 -28.04
C ARG A 532 -23.29 -15.32 -28.38
N GLY A 533 -23.20 -16.62 -28.50
CA GLY A 533 -24.34 -17.51 -28.79
C GLY A 533 -25.20 -17.88 -27.57
N GLY A 534 -24.84 -17.40 -26.38
CA GLY A 534 -25.54 -17.65 -25.13
C GLY A 534 -26.71 -16.68 -24.88
N PRO A 535 -27.47 -16.88 -23.78
CA PRO A 535 -28.64 -16.05 -23.45
C PRO A 535 -28.31 -14.59 -23.14
N ASP A 536 -27.04 -14.28 -22.84
CA ASP A 536 -26.53 -12.94 -22.56
C ASP A 536 -25.71 -12.37 -23.74
N GLY A 537 -25.91 -12.86 -24.96
CA GLY A 537 -25.13 -12.49 -26.15
C GLY A 537 -25.08 -10.99 -26.44
N ASP A 538 -26.18 -10.27 -26.17
CA ASP A 538 -26.29 -8.81 -26.36
C ASP A 538 -25.26 -8.01 -25.52
N ARG A 539 -24.77 -8.56 -24.42
CA ARG A 539 -23.72 -7.91 -23.58
C ARG A 539 -22.32 -7.92 -24.23
N TYR A 540 -22.15 -8.67 -25.31
CA TYR A 540 -20.89 -8.85 -26.04
C TYR A 540 -20.89 -8.24 -27.42
N ASP A 541 -22.03 -7.63 -27.85
CA ASP A 541 -22.20 -7.07 -29.19
C ASP A 541 -21.77 -5.60 -29.34
N ASP A 542 -21.56 -4.88 -28.21
CA ASP A 542 -21.26 -3.44 -28.26
C ASP A 542 -19.85 -3.09 -28.78
N ARG A 543 -18.95 -4.07 -28.95
CA ARG A 543 -17.61 -3.87 -29.55
C ARG A 543 -17.20 -5.02 -30.49
N PRO A 544 -17.89 -5.20 -31.61
CA PRO A 544 -17.63 -6.34 -32.50
C PRO A 544 -16.28 -6.26 -33.25
N ASP A 545 -15.75 -5.06 -33.47
CA ASP A 545 -14.58 -4.85 -34.32
C ASP A 545 -13.25 -4.99 -33.56
N GLU A 546 -13.18 -4.56 -32.30
CA GLU A 546 -11.95 -4.62 -31.49
C GLU A 546 -11.52 -6.06 -31.17
N LEU A 547 -12.46 -6.93 -30.78
CA LEU A 547 -12.18 -8.35 -30.51
C LEU A 547 -11.79 -9.15 -31.76
N SER A 548 -12.27 -8.71 -32.95
CA SER A 548 -11.93 -9.38 -34.21
C SER A 548 -10.57 -9.01 -34.74
N ASP A 549 -10.11 -7.79 -34.49
CA ASP A 549 -8.80 -7.30 -34.93
C ASP A 549 -7.67 -7.79 -34.01
N GLU A 550 -7.91 -7.87 -32.69
CA GLU A 550 -6.92 -8.41 -31.73
C GLU A 550 -6.76 -9.94 -31.80
N LEU A 551 -7.78 -10.67 -32.28
CA LEU A 551 -7.76 -12.13 -32.41
C LEU A 551 -7.29 -12.62 -33.78
N GLN A 552 -6.98 -11.72 -34.74
CA GLN A 552 -6.40 -12.14 -36.03
C GLN A 552 -4.87 -12.30 -35.87
N PRO A 553 -4.33 -13.47 -36.23
CA PRO A 553 -2.87 -13.65 -36.19
C PRO A 553 -2.21 -12.73 -37.22
N SER A 554 -1.29 -11.89 -36.77
CA SER A 554 -0.35 -11.13 -37.61
C SER A 554 0.60 -12.07 -38.37
#